data_9a94979fe33b4d8cb6e5bed99abd8054
#
_entry.id   9a94979fe33b4d8cb6e5bed99abd8054
#
_cell.length_a   1.000
_cell.length_b   1.000
_cell.length_c   1.000
_cell.angle_alpha   90.00
_cell.angle_beta   90.00
_cell.angle_gamma   90.00
#
_symmetry.space_group_name_H-M   'P 1'
#
loop_
_entity.id
_entity.type
_entity.pdbx_description
1 polymer ?
#
loop_
_entity_poly.entity_id
_entity_poly.type
_entity_poly.pdbx_seq_one_letter_code
_entity_poly.pdbx_strand_id
1 'polypeptide(L)'
;IYLAGGATLLAVFFGTLAAYISQRKRFFGKWLLDMTIMLPFVMPGIITGVAFLTTFNTGILILTGTASIIMLAYFVRRLAYIFRAVSAAISQVDNKIDEASTICGAAWGYTMRRVTIPLVAPGMLAGGILVFSTLIIELSITIMVYSADWQTMSVLMFEQLLDDQIEYATATGSIAIILTIS
;
A
#
# COMPACT_ATOMS: atom_id res chain seq x y z
N ILE A 1 -8.28 10.43 4.56
CA ILE A 1 -7.25 10.07 5.54
C ILE A 1 -7.45 8.62 6.02
N TYR A 2 -8.63 8.24 6.54
CA TYR A 2 -8.88 6.89 7.08
C TYR A 2 -8.62 5.78 6.06
N LEU A 3 -9.06 5.95 4.80
CA LEU A 3 -8.85 4.98 3.73
C LEU A 3 -7.36 4.82 3.39
N ALA A 4 -6.64 5.93 3.29
CA ALA A 4 -5.19 5.93 3.06
C ALA A 4 -4.44 5.28 4.22
N GLY A 5 -4.79 5.63 5.47
CA GLY A 5 -4.19 5.04 6.67
C GLY A 5 -4.43 3.53 6.76
N GLY A 6 -5.67 3.08 6.57
CA GLY A 6 -6.01 1.66 6.58
C GLY A 6 -5.29 0.87 5.49
N ALA A 7 -5.27 1.39 4.25
CA ALA A 7 -4.55 0.77 3.15
C ALA A 7 -3.03 0.72 3.39
N THR A 8 -2.46 1.78 3.99
CA THR A 8 -1.03 1.83 4.35
C THR A 8 -0.69 0.77 5.40
N LEU A 9 -1.49 0.65 6.46
CA LEU A 9 -1.26 -0.37 7.50
C LEU A 9 -1.31 -1.79 6.93
N LEU A 10 -2.30 -2.08 6.07
CA LEU A 10 -2.37 -3.35 5.36
C LEU A 10 -1.14 -3.57 4.48
N ALA A 11 -0.72 -2.56 3.71
CA ALA A 11 0.45 -2.64 2.85
C ALA A 11 1.73 -2.87 3.66
N VAL A 12 1.93 -2.18 4.79
CA VAL A 12 3.07 -2.38 5.68
C VAL A 12 3.09 -3.81 6.23
N PHE A 13 1.96 -4.31 6.72
CA PHE A 13 1.89 -5.66 7.27
C PHE A 13 2.19 -6.73 6.21
N PHE A 14 1.40 -6.76 5.13
CA PHE A 14 1.55 -7.79 4.09
C PHE A 14 2.82 -7.60 3.25
N GLY A 15 3.21 -6.35 2.95
CA GLY A 15 4.43 -6.05 2.22
C GLY A 15 5.69 -6.46 2.97
N THR A 16 5.72 -6.25 4.29
CA THR A 16 6.83 -6.71 5.14
C THR A 16 6.91 -8.23 5.17
N LEU A 17 5.78 -8.90 5.33
CA LEU A 17 5.73 -10.36 5.32
C LEU A 17 6.20 -10.93 3.98
N ALA A 18 5.69 -10.39 2.88
CA ALA A 18 6.07 -10.80 1.53
C ALA A 18 7.56 -10.54 1.25
N ALA A 19 8.09 -9.37 1.66
CA ALA A 19 9.50 -9.04 1.53
C ALA A 19 10.39 -10.00 2.33
N TYR A 20 10.00 -10.32 3.56
CA TYR A 20 10.73 -11.30 4.37
C TYR A 20 10.76 -12.68 3.70
N ILE A 21 9.61 -13.18 3.24
CA ILE A 21 9.53 -14.47 2.56
C ILE A 21 10.40 -14.47 1.30
N SER A 22 10.30 -13.42 0.48
CA SER A 22 11.08 -13.30 -0.76
C SER A 22 12.59 -13.22 -0.50
N GLN A 23 13.05 -12.49 0.53
CA GLN A 23 14.46 -12.27 0.78
C GLN A 23 15.13 -13.41 1.60
N ARG A 24 14.39 -14.04 2.52
CA ARG A 24 14.94 -15.01 3.49
C ARG A 24 14.65 -16.46 3.14
N LYS A 25 13.62 -16.72 2.33
CA LYS A 25 13.25 -18.10 1.97
C LYS A 25 13.61 -18.39 0.52
N ARG A 26 14.22 -19.57 0.31
CA ARG A 26 14.44 -20.11 -1.03
C ARG A 26 13.31 -21.08 -1.33
N PHE A 27 12.44 -20.73 -2.28
CA PHE A 27 11.35 -21.60 -2.72
C PHE A 27 11.12 -21.45 -4.22
N PHE A 28 10.56 -22.49 -4.79
CA PHE A 28 10.16 -22.47 -6.19
C PHE A 28 8.97 -21.52 -6.34
N GLY A 29 9.08 -20.56 -7.29
CA GLY A 29 8.02 -19.56 -7.47
C GLY A 29 8.27 -18.21 -6.80
N LYS A 30 9.45 -17.97 -6.20
CA LYS A 30 9.84 -16.64 -5.70
C LYS A 30 9.63 -15.55 -6.75
N TRP A 31 10.06 -15.81 -7.98
CA TRP A 31 9.88 -14.90 -9.11
C TRP A 31 8.39 -14.58 -9.37
N LEU A 32 7.51 -15.57 -9.24
CA LEU A 32 6.06 -15.37 -9.41
C LEU A 32 5.48 -14.46 -8.32
N LEU A 33 5.90 -14.63 -7.06
CA LEU A 33 5.52 -13.76 -5.95
C LEU A 33 5.96 -12.31 -6.22
N ASP A 34 7.23 -12.14 -6.59
CA ASP A 34 7.80 -10.81 -6.86
C ASP A 34 7.06 -10.13 -8.03
N MET A 35 6.78 -10.86 -9.10
CA MET A 35 6.00 -10.34 -10.25
C MET A 35 4.56 -10.01 -9.88
N THR A 36 3.87 -10.86 -9.14
CA THR A 36 2.48 -10.62 -8.73
C THR A 36 2.35 -9.34 -7.91
N ILE A 37 3.32 -9.06 -7.03
CA ILE A 37 3.36 -7.83 -6.23
C ILE A 37 3.67 -6.61 -7.10
N MET A 38 4.55 -6.75 -8.10
CA MET A 38 4.97 -5.63 -8.95
C MET A 38 3.96 -5.29 -10.05
N LEU A 39 3.18 -6.25 -10.52
CA LEU A 39 2.27 -6.09 -11.67
C LEU A 39 1.26 -4.94 -11.48
N PRO A 40 0.52 -4.83 -10.34
CA PRO A 40 -0.43 -3.74 -10.14
C PRO A 40 0.22 -2.35 -10.09
N PHE A 41 1.48 -2.28 -9.70
CA PHE A 41 2.23 -1.03 -9.66
C PHE A 41 2.53 -0.49 -11.06
N VAL A 42 2.87 -1.38 -12.00
CA VAL A 42 3.21 -1.01 -13.39
C VAL A 42 1.96 -0.61 -14.17
N MET A 43 0.79 -1.13 -13.81
CA MET A 43 -0.45 -0.83 -14.51
C MET A 43 -0.91 0.62 -14.28
N PRO A 44 -1.44 1.31 -15.30
CA PRO A 44 -2.10 2.60 -15.10
C PRO A 44 -3.24 2.52 -14.08
N GLY A 45 -3.37 3.56 -13.21
CA GLY A 45 -4.37 3.57 -12.12
C GLY A 45 -5.79 3.37 -12.59
N ILE A 46 -6.16 4.00 -13.70
CA ILE A 46 -7.51 3.86 -14.32
C ILE A 46 -7.80 2.41 -14.68
N ILE A 47 -6.84 1.70 -15.30
CA ILE A 47 -7.02 0.28 -15.68
C ILE A 47 -7.21 -0.58 -14.42
N THR A 48 -6.42 -0.33 -13.39
CA THR A 48 -6.56 -1.02 -12.11
C THR A 48 -7.94 -0.74 -11.49
N GLY A 49 -8.40 0.52 -11.50
CA GLY A 49 -9.71 0.90 -11.00
C GLY A 49 -10.86 0.21 -11.73
N VAL A 50 -10.82 0.19 -13.07
CA VAL A 50 -11.81 -0.53 -13.89
C VAL A 50 -11.80 -2.03 -13.59
N ALA A 51 -10.61 -2.65 -13.45
CA ALA A 51 -10.49 -4.05 -13.09
C ALA A 51 -11.13 -4.37 -11.73
N PHE A 52 -10.92 -3.51 -10.73
CA PHE A 52 -11.58 -3.65 -9.42
C PHE A 52 -13.09 -3.51 -9.53
N LEU A 53 -13.56 -2.51 -10.25
CA LEU A 53 -14.99 -2.26 -10.44
C LEU A 53 -15.66 -3.45 -11.12
N THR A 54 -15.13 -3.96 -12.22
CA THR A 54 -15.69 -5.09 -12.94
C THR A 54 -15.65 -6.38 -12.14
N THR A 55 -14.58 -6.61 -11.36
CA THR A 55 -14.43 -7.84 -10.56
C THR A 55 -15.36 -7.84 -9.36
N PHE A 56 -15.57 -6.70 -8.69
CA PHE A 56 -16.30 -6.60 -7.43
C PHE A 56 -17.71 -5.97 -7.59
N ASN A 57 -18.21 -5.83 -8.81
CA ASN A 57 -19.56 -5.32 -9.07
C ASN A 57 -20.63 -6.42 -9.04
N THR A 58 -20.24 -7.65 -9.27
CA THR A 58 -21.14 -8.80 -9.33
C THR A 58 -20.51 -10.03 -8.67
N GLY A 59 -21.30 -11.01 -8.26
CA GLY A 59 -20.81 -12.28 -7.72
C GLY A 59 -20.96 -12.39 -6.21
N ILE A 60 -20.10 -13.21 -5.58
CA ILE A 60 -20.18 -13.57 -4.16
C ILE A 60 -19.76 -12.39 -3.26
N LEU A 61 -18.85 -11.54 -3.72
CA LEU A 61 -18.31 -10.43 -2.96
C LEU A 61 -18.53 -9.12 -3.73
N ILE A 62 -19.60 -8.41 -3.40
CA ILE A 62 -19.91 -7.11 -3.99
C ILE A 62 -19.32 -6.02 -3.09
N LEU A 63 -18.30 -5.31 -3.57
CA LEU A 63 -17.65 -4.23 -2.85
C LEU A 63 -17.87 -2.86 -3.51
N THR A 64 -18.48 -2.82 -4.69
CA THR A 64 -18.75 -1.56 -5.41
C THR A 64 -19.62 -0.64 -4.56
N GLY A 65 -19.23 0.64 -4.49
CA GLY A 65 -19.90 1.64 -3.65
C GLY A 65 -19.50 1.64 -2.18
N THR A 66 -18.57 0.79 -1.75
CA THR A 66 -18.12 0.72 -0.35
C THR A 66 -16.72 1.30 -0.16
N ALA A 67 -16.38 1.71 1.08
CA ALA A 67 -15.02 2.08 1.46
C ALA A 67 -13.99 0.97 1.21
N SER A 68 -14.44 -0.28 1.30
CA SER A 68 -13.57 -1.45 1.21
C SER A 68 -12.95 -1.62 -0.17
N ILE A 69 -13.66 -1.30 -1.26
CA ILE A 69 -13.10 -1.40 -2.61
C ILE A 69 -11.96 -0.39 -2.81
N ILE A 70 -12.12 0.84 -2.30
CA ILE A 70 -11.10 1.89 -2.39
C ILE A 70 -9.87 1.47 -1.59
N MET A 71 -10.07 1.02 -0.35
CA MET A 71 -8.99 0.60 0.52
C MET A 71 -8.22 -0.61 -0.03
N LEU A 72 -8.93 -1.58 -0.61
CA LEU A 72 -8.33 -2.77 -1.22
C LEU A 72 -7.55 -2.41 -2.50
N ALA A 73 -8.10 -1.54 -3.34
CA ALA A 73 -7.44 -1.06 -4.54
C ALA A 73 -6.16 -0.27 -4.21
N TYR A 74 -6.20 0.57 -3.19
CA TYR A 74 -5.05 1.29 -2.66
C TYR A 74 -3.98 0.33 -2.13
N PHE A 75 -4.38 -0.64 -1.30
CA PHE A 75 -3.51 -1.65 -0.75
C PHE A 75 -2.77 -2.42 -1.84
N VAL A 76 -3.50 -3.00 -2.79
CA VAL A 76 -2.92 -3.83 -3.86
C VAL A 76 -1.95 -3.02 -4.71
N ARG A 77 -2.31 -1.80 -5.08
CA ARG A 77 -1.46 -0.96 -5.92
C ARG A 77 -0.18 -0.49 -5.22
N ARG A 78 -0.26 -0.19 -3.93
CA ARG A 78 0.86 0.38 -3.15
C ARG A 78 1.69 -0.66 -2.42
N LEU A 79 1.28 -1.93 -2.44
CA LEU A 79 2.02 -3.03 -1.83
C LEU A 79 3.47 -3.10 -2.32
N ALA A 80 3.70 -2.84 -3.60
CA ALA A 80 5.01 -2.84 -4.23
C ALA A 80 6.02 -1.86 -3.58
N TYR A 81 5.57 -0.70 -3.12
CA TYR A 81 6.45 0.28 -2.46
C TYR A 81 7.00 -0.27 -1.15
N ILE A 82 6.11 -0.81 -0.30
CA ILE A 82 6.52 -1.43 0.97
C ILE A 82 7.41 -2.63 0.72
N PHE A 83 7.01 -3.51 -0.20
CA PHE A 83 7.80 -4.68 -0.57
C PHE A 83 9.22 -4.29 -0.97
N ARG A 84 9.41 -3.27 -1.78
CA ARG A 84 10.72 -2.77 -2.20
C ARG A 84 11.51 -2.14 -1.06
N ALA A 85 10.89 -1.24 -0.29
CA ALA A 85 11.54 -0.56 0.83
C ALA A 85 12.02 -1.56 1.89
N VAL A 86 11.16 -2.50 2.27
CA VAL A 86 11.50 -3.53 3.26
C VAL A 86 12.50 -4.55 2.70
N SER A 87 12.38 -4.95 1.42
CA SER A 87 13.36 -5.82 0.78
C SER A 87 14.76 -5.21 0.80
N ALA A 88 14.87 -3.90 0.53
CA ALA A 88 16.13 -3.18 0.60
C ALA A 88 16.67 -3.13 2.05
N ALA A 89 15.81 -2.92 3.04
CA ALA A 89 16.21 -2.96 4.45
C ALA A 89 16.68 -4.36 4.87
N ILE A 90 15.95 -5.42 4.50
CA ILE A 90 16.33 -6.81 4.80
C ILE A 90 17.66 -7.18 4.15
N SER A 91 17.94 -6.71 2.93
CA SER A 91 19.20 -7.03 2.23
C SER A 91 20.45 -6.45 2.92
N GLN A 92 20.29 -5.44 3.78
CA GLN A 92 21.35 -4.85 4.59
C GLN A 92 21.60 -5.59 5.90
N VAL A 93 20.69 -6.48 6.29
CA VAL A 93 20.79 -7.28 7.51
C VAL A 93 21.37 -8.67 7.18
N ASP A 94 22.48 -9.05 7.83
CA ASP A 94 23.12 -10.34 7.59
C ASP A 94 22.17 -11.50 7.95
N ASN A 95 22.09 -12.52 7.10
CA ASN A 95 21.31 -13.74 7.33
C ASN A 95 21.73 -14.49 8.60
N LYS A 96 22.99 -14.35 9.00
CA LYS A 96 23.54 -14.97 10.21
C LYS A 96 22.82 -14.57 11.49
N ILE A 97 22.14 -13.41 11.50
CA ILE A 97 21.37 -12.95 12.67
C ILE A 97 20.15 -13.86 12.88
N ASP A 98 19.44 -14.22 11.81
CA ASP A 98 18.30 -15.15 11.89
C ASP A 98 18.76 -16.57 12.26
N GLU A 99 19.91 -17.00 11.73
CA GLU A 99 20.53 -18.30 12.06
C GLU A 99 20.96 -18.34 13.53
N ALA A 100 21.64 -17.30 14.04
CA ALA A 100 22.04 -17.21 15.44
C ALA A 100 20.84 -17.26 16.39
N SER A 101 19.75 -16.53 16.04
CA SER A 101 18.52 -16.58 16.81
C SER A 101 17.94 -18.01 16.89
N THR A 102 17.98 -18.74 15.78
CA THR A 102 17.52 -20.13 15.73
C THR A 102 18.42 -21.06 16.56
N ILE A 103 19.75 -20.88 16.52
CA ILE A 103 20.71 -21.64 17.34
C ILE A 103 20.47 -21.41 18.82
N CYS A 104 20.08 -20.19 19.23
CA CYS A 104 19.68 -19.87 20.60
C CYS A 104 18.31 -20.45 20.98
N GLY A 105 17.65 -21.24 20.13
CA GLY A 105 16.37 -21.88 20.41
C GLY A 105 15.15 -20.98 20.23
N ALA A 106 15.29 -19.81 19.62
CA ALA A 106 14.18 -18.90 19.41
C ALA A 106 13.21 -19.42 18.32
N ALA A 107 11.93 -19.46 18.63
CA ALA A 107 10.89 -19.73 17.63
C ALA A 107 10.82 -18.62 16.58
N TRP A 108 10.42 -18.96 15.36
CA TRP A 108 10.31 -18.01 14.24
C TRP A 108 9.56 -16.71 14.59
N GLY A 109 8.42 -16.81 15.29
CA GLY A 109 7.64 -15.64 15.69
C GLY A 109 8.37 -14.72 16.68
N TYR A 110 9.21 -15.29 17.55
CA TYR A 110 10.06 -14.52 18.46
C TYR A 110 11.14 -13.75 17.67
N THR A 111 11.86 -14.46 16.79
CA THR A 111 12.87 -13.85 15.90
C THR A 111 12.27 -12.73 15.06
N MET A 112 11.10 -12.97 14.46
CA MET A 112 10.41 -11.95 13.65
C MET A 112 10.11 -10.70 14.48
N ARG A 113 9.50 -10.85 15.66
CA ARG A 113 9.03 -9.72 16.48
C ARG A 113 10.16 -8.99 17.20
N ARG A 114 11.17 -9.72 17.67
CA ARG A 114 12.23 -9.16 18.56
C ARG A 114 13.53 -8.83 17.83
N VAL A 115 13.72 -9.39 16.65
CA VAL A 115 14.97 -9.21 15.89
C VAL A 115 14.66 -8.59 14.52
N THR A 116 13.93 -9.28 13.67
CA THR A 116 13.77 -8.87 12.27
C THR A 116 12.97 -7.58 12.13
N ILE A 117 11.77 -7.48 12.75
CA ILE A 117 10.93 -6.27 12.66
C ILE A 117 11.67 -5.03 13.16
N PRO A 118 12.30 -5.00 14.34
CA PRO A 118 13.06 -3.83 14.79
C PRO A 118 14.18 -3.42 13.85
N LEU A 119 14.89 -4.39 13.26
CA LEU A 119 15.99 -4.10 12.33
C LEU A 119 15.51 -3.51 11.00
N VAL A 120 14.34 -3.91 10.51
CA VAL A 120 13.77 -3.40 9.25
C VAL A 120 12.77 -2.26 9.45
N ALA A 121 12.48 -1.90 10.71
CA ALA A 121 11.53 -0.83 11.05
C ALA A 121 11.82 0.51 10.32
N PRO A 122 13.06 0.97 10.16
CA PRO A 122 13.31 2.18 9.37
C PRO A 122 12.81 2.07 7.93
N GLY A 123 12.99 0.92 7.29
CA GLY A 123 12.48 0.65 5.93
C GLY A 123 10.95 0.55 5.89
N MET A 124 10.33 -0.05 6.92
CA MET A 124 8.87 -0.10 7.04
C MET A 124 8.27 1.29 7.22
N LEU A 125 8.87 2.13 8.06
CA LEU A 125 8.42 3.50 8.30
C LEU A 125 8.61 4.38 7.05
N ALA A 126 9.78 4.36 6.44
CA ALA A 126 10.03 5.12 5.21
C ALA A 126 9.07 4.71 4.08
N GLY A 127 8.88 3.40 3.87
CA GLY A 127 7.91 2.89 2.90
C GLY A 127 6.47 3.27 3.26
N GLY A 128 6.10 3.18 4.54
CA GLY A 128 4.78 3.55 5.03
C GLY A 128 4.45 5.02 4.83
N ILE A 129 5.36 5.92 5.16
CA ILE A 129 5.22 7.37 4.95
C ILE A 129 5.05 7.65 3.44
N LEU A 130 5.90 7.06 2.59
CA LEU A 130 5.80 7.23 1.14
C LEU A 130 4.45 6.75 0.61
N VAL A 131 3.97 5.59 1.03
CA VAL A 131 2.68 5.05 0.62
C VAL A 131 1.54 5.95 1.10
N PHE A 132 1.52 6.33 2.36
CA PHE A 132 0.49 7.20 2.93
C PHE A 132 0.41 8.54 2.19
N SER A 133 1.56 9.21 2.00
CA SER A 133 1.63 10.50 1.29
C SER A 133 1.11 10.39 -0.16
N THR A 134 1.48 9.33 -0.88
CA THR A 134 1.00 9.14 -2.25
C THR A 134 -0.47 8.74 -2.34
N LEU A 135 -1.05 8.13 -1.30
CA LEU A 135 -2.46 7.77 -1.26
C LEU A 135 -3.39 8.96 -0.97
N ILE A 136 -2.92 9.97 -0.24
CA ILE A 136 -3.71 11.19 0.02
C ILE A 136 -4.10 11.89 -1.28
N ILE A 137 -3.20 11.92 -2.25
CA ILE A 137 -3.38 12.60 -3.53
C ILE A 137 -3.74 11.62 -4.68
N GLU A 138 -4.06 10.36 -4.37
CA GLU A 138 -4.37 9.37 -5.41
C GLU A 138 -5.75 9.64 -6.04
N LEU A 139 -5.76 10.02 -7.30
CA LEU A 139 -6.96 10.29 -8.08
C LEU A 139 -7.25 9.17 -9.09
N SER A 140 -6.21 8.66 -9.77
CA SER A 140 -6.38 7.83 -10.96
C SER A 140 -7.19 6.56 -10.74
N ILE A 141 -6.99 5.88 -9.61
CA ILE A 141 -7.76 4.69 -9.28
C ILE A 141 -9.07 5.05 -8.58
N THR A 142 -9.03 6.10 -7.75
CA THR A 142 -10.16 6.50 -6.91
C THR A 142 -11.34 6.95 -7.76
N ILE A 143 -11.10 7.72 -8.82
CA ILE A 143 -12.15 8.22 -9.70
C ILE A 143 -12.97 7.11 -10.37
N MET A 144 -12.41 5.89 -10.45
CA MET A 144 -13.12 4.73 -11.00
C MET A 144 -13.95 3.99 -9.96
N VAL A 145 -13.54 4.00 -8.69
CA VAL A 145 -14.11 3.15 -7.64
C VAL A 145 -14.82 3.91 -6.52
N TYR A 146 -14.78 5.26 -6.53
CA TYR A 146 -15.44 6.06 -5.50
C TYR A 146 -16.97 5.99 -5.59
N SER A 147 -17.63 6.37 -4.52
CA SER A 147 -19.07 6.60 -4.44
C SER A 147 -19.34 7.89 -3.69
N ALA A 148 -20.57 8.42 -3.81
CA ALA A 148 -20.95 9.66 -3.15
C ALA A 148 -20.75 9.64 -1.62
N ASP A 149 -20.92 8.47 -0.98
CA ASP A 149 -20.72 8.30 0.45
C ASP A 149 -19.23 8.23 0.85
N TRP A 150 -18.34 7.91 -0.10
CA TRP A 150 -16.90 7.67 0.13
C TRP A 150 -16.03 8.50 -0.83
N GLN A 151 -16.29 9.81 -0.83
CA GLN A 151 -15.52 10.76 -1.62
C GLN A 151 -14.17 11.06 -0.94
N THR A 152 -13.09 11.06 -1.73
CA THR A 152 -11.76 11.44 -1.26
C THR A 152 -11.45 12.89 -1.59
N MET A 153 -10.44 13.47 -0.91
CA MET A 153 -10.02 14.85 -1.19
C MET A 153 -9.61 15.08 -2.64
N SER A 154 -8.94 14.10 -3.25
CA SER A 154 -8.50 14.18 -4.66
C SER A 154 -9.69 14.18 -5.62
N VAL A 155 -10.73 13.40 -5.35
CA VAL A 155 -11.96 13.38 -6.16
C VAL A 155 -12.74 14.68 -5.95
N LEU A 156 -12.88 15.13 -4.71
CA LEU A 156 -13.54 16.40 -4.39
C LEU A 156 -12.88 17.58 -5.12
N MET A 157 -11.55 17.67 -5.06
CA MET A 157 -10.79 18.69 -5.78
C MET A 157 -11.03 18.60 -7.30
N PHE A 158 -11.08 17.40 -7.86
CA PHE A 158 -11.33 17.19 -9.27
C PHE A 158 -12.75 17.63 -9.68
N GLU A 159 -13.78 17.30 -8.90
CA GLU A 159 -15.16 17.74 -9.12
C GLU A 159 -15.29 19.26 -9.03
N GLN A 160 -14.68 19.88 -8.02
CA GLN A 160 -14.64 21.34 -7.87
C GLN A 160 -14.01 22.05 -9.09
N LEU A 161 -12.98 21.44 -9.69
CA LEU A 161 -12.38 21.96 -10.93
C LEU A 161 -13.31 21.83 -12.12
N LEU A 162 -14.08 20.74 -12.22
CA LEU A 162 -15.07 20.56 -13.30
C LEU A 162 -16.25 21.53 -13.19
N ASP A 163 -16.63 21.87 -11.96
CA ASP A 163 -17.72 22.82 -11.66
C ASP A 163 -17.28 24.30 -11.69
N ASP A 164 -16.07 24.57 -12.20
CA ASP A 164 -15.46 25.92 -12.29
C ASP A 164 -15.29 26.61 -10.91
N GLN A 165 -15.22 25.82 -9.84
CA GLN A 165 -15.03 26.29 -8.46
C GLN A 165 -13.53 26.32 -8.10
N ILE A 166 -12.75 27.09 -8.84
CA ILE A 166 -11.27 27.11 -8.74
C ILE A 166 -10.79 27.49 -7.33
N GLU A 167 -11.49 28.40 -6.65
CA GLU A 167 -11.13 28.85 -5.29
C GLU A 167 -11.23 27.71 -4.28
N TYR A 168 -12.31 26.92 -4.33
CA TYR A 168 -12.50 25.76 -3.47
C TYR A 168 -11.51 24.64 -3.80
N ALA A 169 -11.27 24.38 -5.08
CA ALA A 169 -10.30 23.38 -5.52
C ALA A 169 -8.87 23.72 -5.03
N THR A 170 -8.47 25.00 -5.09
CA THR A 170 -7.15 25.43 -4.58
C THR A 170 -7.06 25.33 -3.06
N ALA A 171 -8.13 25.65 -2.33
CA ALA A 171 -8.17 25.46 -0.88
C ALA A 171 -8.04 23.97 -0.49
N THR A 172 -8.82 23.11 -1.15
CA THR A 172 -8.75 21.64 -0.93
C THR A 172 -7.37 21.09 -1.26
N GLY A 173 -6.77 21.53 -2.38
CA GLY A 173 -5.42 21.15 -2.78
C GLY A 173 -4.36 21.61 -1.78
N SER A 174 -4.47 22.83 -1.24
CA SER A 174 -3.55 23.34 -0.22
C SER A 174 -3.59 22.49 1.07
N ILE A 175 -4.79 22.09 1.50
CA ILE A 175 -4.96 21.20 2.65
C ILE A 175 -4.31 19.82 2.36
N ALA A 176 -4.51 19.27 1.15
CA ALA A 176 -3.91 18.01 0.77
C ALA A 176 -2.36 18.07 0.79
N ILE A 177 -1.78 19.17 0.32
CA ILE A 177 -0.32 19.40 0.35
C ILE A 177 0.19 19.45 1.79
N ILE A 178 -0.46 20.23 2.67
CA ILE A 178 -0.08 20.33 4.08
C ILE A 178 -0.11 18.94 4.75
N LEU A 179 -1.16 18.16 4.52
CA LEU A 179 -1.30 16.79 5.05
C LEU A 179 -0.26 15.80 4.49
N THR A 180 0.30 16.09 3.34
CA THR A 180 1.30 15.21 2.70
C THR A 180 2.72 15.51 3.20
N ILE A 181 2.98 16.76 3.62
CA ILE A 181 4.31 17.23 4.05
C ILE A 181 4.49 17.09 5.58
N SER A 182 3.41 17.11 6.35
CA SER A 182 3.44 16.98 7.82
C SER A 182 3.60 15.54 8.28
#